data_f755e4c721a6406b08e5403e7615d086
#
_entry.id   f755e4c721a6406b08e5403e7615d086
#
_cell.length_a   1.000
_cell.length_b   1.000
_cell.length_c   1.000
_cell.angle_alpha   90.00
_cell.angle_beta   90.00
_cell.angle_gamma   90.00
#
_symmetry.space_group_name_H-M   'P 1'
#
loop_
_entity.id
_entity.type
_entity.pdbx_description
1 polymer ?
#
loop_
_entity_poly.entity_id
_entity_poly.type
_entity_poly.pdbx_seq_one_letter_code
_entity_poly.pdbx_strand_id
1 'polypeptide(L)'
;MKQKTEFEVIIVGAGPSGLAAALTLLEEGISDIIVMERFAFPRYKCCAGYITGKTKAVYETFGLNIEEAHYSLIKEFNIFYRLKKKTDDCQSIFIHKSHD
;
A
#
# COMPACT_ATOMS: atom_id res chain seq x y z
N MET A 1 -0.17 -28.27 -21.28
CA MET A 1 -0.30 -28.14 -19.81
C MET A 1 -1.69 -27.65 -19.45
N LYS A 2 -2.34 -28.31 -18.51
CA LYS A 2 -3.60 -27.77 -17.96
C LYS A 2 -3.28 -26.59 -17.04
N GLN A 3 -3.94 -25.46 -17.27
CA GLN A 3 -3.89 -24.33 -16.39
C GLN A 3 -4.62 -24.66 -15.10
N LYS A 4 -4.05 -24.31 -13.95
CA LYS A 4 -4.69 -24.47 -12.65
C LYS A 4 -5.91 -23.54 -12.55
N THR A 5 -7.06 -24.08 -12.18
CA THR A 5 -8.33 -23.33 -12.10
C THR A 5 -8.96 -23.32 -10.72
N GLU A 6 -8.38 -24.03 -9.78
CA GLU A 6 -8.87 -24.09 -8.40
C GLU A 6 -7.79 -23.62 -7.43
N PHE A 7 -8.18 -22.78 -6.50
CA PHE A 7 -7.28 -22.19 -5.50
C PHE A 7 -7.99 -22.15 -4.15
N GLU A 8 -7.23 -22.29 -3.09
CA GLU A 8 -7.75 -22.18 -1.73
C GLU A 8 -8.24 -20.75 -1.43
N VAL A 9 -7.50 -19.74 -1.92
CA VAL A 9 -7.87 -18.33 -1.76
C VAL A 9 -7.70 -17.60 -3.08
N ILE A 10 -8.70 -16.82 -3.42
CA ILE A 10 -8.68 -15.93 -4.59
C ILE A 10 -8.77 -14.50 -4.10
N ILE A 11 -7.79 -13.68 -4.43
CA ILE A 11 -7.76 -12.25 -4.11
C ILE A 11 -7.99 -11.47 -5.40
N VAL A 12 -9.02 -10.65 -5.42
CA VAL A 12 -9.34 -9.80 -6.56
C VAL A 12 -8.85 -8.39 -6.29
N GLY A 13 -7.85 -7.99 -7.04
CA GLY A 13 -7.18 -6.70 -6.92
C GLY A 13 -5.78 -6.82 -6.30
N ALA A 14 -4.78 -6.33 -7.02
CA ALA A 14 -3.38 -6.31 -6.58
C ALA A 14 -2.95 -4.91 -6.09
N GLY A 15 -3.87 -4.17 -5.49
CA GLY A 15 -3.57 -2.95 -4.76
C GLY A 15 -2.94 -3.26 -3.40
N PRO A 16 -2.63 -2.24 -2.59
CA PRO A 16 -1.99 -2.45 -1.29
C PRO A 16 -2.76 -3.41 -0.38
N SER A 17 -4.08 -3.32 -0.33
CA SER A 17 -4.91 -4.21 0.49
C SER A 17 -4.83 -5.67 0.05
N GLY A 18 -4.97 -5.92 -1.23
CA GLY A 18 -4.91 -7.28 -1.79
C GLY A 18 -3.53 -7.89 -1.62
N LEU A 19 -2.48 -7.12 -1.84
CA LEU A 19 -1.10 -7.58 -1.66
C LEU A 19 -0.77 -7.82 -0.17
N ALA A 20 -1.26 -6.98 0.74
CA ALA A 20 -1.10 -7.20 2.17
C ALA A 20 -1.79 -8.49 2.62
N ALA A 21 -2.99 -8.77 2.11
CA ALA A 21 -3.69 -10.03 2.37
C ALA A 21 -2.88 -11.23 1.87
N ALA A 22 -2.36 -11.16 0.65
CA ALA A 22 -1.55 -12.22 0.06
C ALA A 22 -0.28 -12.49 0.88
N LEU A 23 0.45 -11.44 1.25
CA LEU A 23 1.66 -11.57 2.05
C LEU A 23 1.38 -12.15 3.43
N THR A 24 0.31 -11.73 4.08
CA THR A 24 -0.10 -12.26 5.39
C THR A 24 -0.45 -13.75 5.29
N LEU A 25 -1.19 -14.15 4.27
CA LEU A 25 -1.51 -15.56 4.04
C LEU A 25 -0.26 -16.41 3.84
N LEU A 26 0.70 -15.91 3.06
CA LEU A 26 1.97 -16.60 2.86
C LEU A 26 2.77 -16.76 4.16
N GLU A 27 2.79 -15.73 5.00
CA GLU A 27 3.44 -15.79 6.33
C GLU A 27 2.76 -16.83 7.24
N GLU A 28 1.45 -17.01 7.11
CA GLU A 28 0.69 -18.03 7.85
C GLU A 28 0.77 -19.43 7.24
N GLY A 29 1.56 -19.59 6.18
CA GLY A 29 1.77 -20.89 5.54
C GLY A 29 0.72 -21.26 4.49
N ILE A 30 -0.18 -20.36 4.15
CA ILE A 30 -1.18 -20.56 3.10
C ILE A 30 -0.60 -20.07 1.79
N SER A 31 -0.25 -20.99 0.88
CA SER A 31 0.42 -20.67 -0.38
C SER A 31 -0.42 -20.94 -1.62
N ASP A 32 -1.54 -21.65 -1.48
CA ASP A 32 -2.44 -21.94 -2.59
C ASP A 32 -3.39 -20.76 -2.84
N ILE A 33 -2.80 -19.67 -3.28
CA ILE A 33 -3.51 -18.40 -3.52
C ILE A 33 -3.28 -17.91 -4.94
N ILE A 34 -4.24 -17.18 -5.47
CA ILE A 34 -4.09 -16.40 -6.70
C ILE A 34 -4.50 -14.96 -6.45
N VAL A 35 -3.72 -14.03 -6.97
CA VAL A 35 -4.05 -12.61 -6.99
C VAL A 35 -4.38 -12.22 -8.42
N MET A 36 -5.58 -11.71 -8.62
CA MET A 36 -6.07 -11.30 -9.94
C MET A 36 -6.10 -9.78 -10.03
N GLU A 37 -5.47 -9.22 -11.05
CA GLU A 37 -5.44 -7.79 -11.30
C GLU A 37 -5.88 -7.51 -12.74
N ARG A 38 -6.81 -6.56 -12.92
CA ARG A 38 -7.34 -6.24 -14.24
C ARG A 38 -6.40 -5.41 -15.12
N PHE A 39 -5.42 -4.74 -14.52
CA PHE A 39 -4.49 -3.88 -15.23
C PHE A 39 -3.06 -4.37 -15.09
N ALA A 40 -2.25 -4.19 -16.14
CA ALA A 40 -0.81 -4.42 -16.05
C ALA A 40 -0.13 -3.31 -15.25
N PHE A 41 0.87 -3.65 -14.45
CA PHE A 41 1.72 -2.68 -13.76
C PHE A 41 2.89 -2.21 -14.65
N PRO A 42 3.33 -0.96 -14.50
CA PRO A 42 2.77 0.10 -13.67
C PRO A 42 1.42 0.60 -14.21
N ARG A 43 0.54 1.02 -13.31
CA ARG A 43 -0.79 1.49 -13.68
C ARG A 43 -1.20 2.73 -12.91
N TYR A 44 -2.15 3.49 -13.49
CA TYR A 44 -2.77 4.59 -12.79
C TYR A 44 -3.68 4.06 -11.67
N LYS A 45 -3.58 4.70 -10.50
CA LYS A 45 -4.52 4.51 -9.41
C LYS A 45 -4.80 5.86 -8.75
N CYS A 46 -6.06 6.19 -8.56
CA CYS A 46 -6.48 7.43 -7.94
C CYS A 46 -6.12 7.45 -6.45
N CYS A 47 -4.92 7.94 -6.15
CA CYS A 47 -4.41 8.06 -4.79
C CYS A 47 -3.33 9.13 -4.75
N ALA A 48 -3.36 10.01 -3.74
CA ALA A 48 -2.38 11.07 -3.58
C ALA A 48 -0.98 10.56 -3.20
N GLY A 49 -0.89 9.36 -2.62
CA GLY A 49 0.39 8.79 -2.17
C GLY A 49 0.76 9.13 -0.74
N TYR A 50 -0.20 9.59 0.06
CA TYR A 50 0.02 9.88 1.47
C TYR A 50 0.06 8.58 2.29
N ILE A 51 1.11 8.41 3.08
CA ILE A 51 1.30 7.24 3.93
C ILE A 51 1.55 7.70 5.37
N THR A 52 0.70 7.26 6.29
CA THR A 52 0.85 7.55 7.72
C THR A 52 2.00 6.74 8.33
N GLY A 53 2.49 7.17 9.49
CA GLY A 53 3.52 6.42 10.21
C GLY A 53 3.09 4.99 10.55
N LYS A 54 1.81 4.77 10.87
CA LYS A 54 1.26 3.42 11.11
C LYS A 54 1.33 2.54 9.86
N THR A 55 0.97 3.08 8.71
CA THR A 55 1.04 2.36 7.43
C THR A 55 2.48 2.03 7.06
N LYS A 56 3.40 2.98 7.27
CA LYS A 56 4.83 2.74 7.07
C LYS A 56 5.31 1.55 7.91
N ALA A 57 4.93 1.50 9.18
CA ALA A 57 5.29 0.40 10.08
C ALA A 57 4.76 -0.95 9.57
N VAL A 58 3.53 -0.98 9.04
CA VAL A 58 2.96 -2.20 8.44
C VAL A 58 3.79 -2.67 7.24
N TYR A 59 4.18 -1.77 6.35
CA TYR A 59 5.05 -2.13 5.22
C TYR A 59 6.39 -2.71 5.67
N GLU A 60 6.96 -2.15 6.71
CA GLU A 60 8.23 -2.66 7.29
C GLU A 60 8.08 -4.07 7.82
N THR A 61 6.91 -4.44 8.38
CA THR A 61 6.67 -5.82 8.83
C THR A 61 6.70 -6.84 7.69
N PHE A 62 6.40 -6.41 6.46
CA PHE A 62 6.51 -7.25 5.26
C PHE A 62 7.91 -7.21 4.62
N GLY A 63 8.88 -6.56 5.24
CA GLY A 63 10.22 -6.42 4.69
C GLY A 63 10.33 -5.41 3.55
N LEU A 64 9.33 -4.56 3.39
CA LEU A 64 9.34 -3.52 2.36
C LEU A 64 10.05 -2.28 2.85
N ASN A 65 11.01 -1.78 2.06
CA ASN A 65 11.77 -0.58 2.37
C ASN A 65 11.22 0.61 1.59
N ILE A 66 10.52 1.50 2.30
CA ILE A 66 9.95 2.71 1.69
C ILE A 66 11.03 3.69 1.24
N GLU A 67 12.23 3.63 1.81
CA GLU A 67 13.34 4.49 1.42
C GLU A 67 13.79 4.27 -0.04
N GLU A 68 13.44 3.14 -0.63
CA GLU A 68 13.67 2.88 -2.07
C GLU A 68 12.73 3.68 -2.97
N ALA A 69 11.63 4.22 -2.44
CA ALA A 69 10.70 5.06 -3.18
C ALA A 69 11.12 6.53 -3.11
N HIS A 70 10.76 7.30 -4.13
CA HIS A 70 10.87 8.75 -4.05
C HIS A 70 9.77 9.28 -3.13
N TYR A 71 10.13 9.94 -2.03
CA TYR A 71 9.16 10.42 -1.06
C TYR A 71 9.59 11.76 -0.44
N SER A 72 8.61 12.44 0.14
CA SER A 72 8.83 13.61 1.00
C SER A 72 8.34 13.28 2.42
N LEU A 73 9.15 13.59 3.41
CA LEU A 73 8.79 13.41 4.81
C LEU A 73 7.90 14.57 5.27
N ILE A 74 6.80 14.24 5.91
CA ILE A 74 5.86 15.19 6.50
C ILE A 74 5.93 15.04 8.01
N LYS A 75 6.30 16.10 8.70
CA LYS A 75 6.45 16.11 10.15
C LYS A 75 5.24 16.70 10.86
N GLU A 76 4.50 17.56 10.17
CA GLU A 76 3.39 18.28 10.73
C GLU A 76 2.35 18.56 9.65
N PHE A 77 1.08 18.48 10.00
CA PHE A 77 0.02 18.99 9.14
C PHE A 77 -0.97 19.83 9.96
N ASN A 78 -1.60 20.78 9.28
CA ASN A 78 -2.52 21.73 9.86
C ASN A 78 -3.91 21.53 9.28
N ILE A 79 -4.90 21.45 10.17
CA ILE A 79 -6.31 21.40 9.79
C ILE A 79 -6.95 22.73 10.16
N PHE A 80 -7.54 23.40 9.17
CA PHE A 80 -8.27 24.66 9.37
C PHE A 80 -9.77 24.39 9.28
N TYR A 81 -10.47 24.76 10.33
CA TYR A 81 -11.91 24.61 10.38
C TYR A 81 -12.53 25.81 11.11
N ARG A 82 -13.45 26.51 10.45
CA ARG A 82 -14.16 27.69 10.99
C ARG A 82 -13.21 28.68 11.69
N LEU A 83 -12.17 29.11 11.00
CA LEU A 83 -11.13 30.03 11.52
C LEU A 83 -10.31 29.47 12.68
N LYS A 84 -10.45 28.21 12.99
CA LYS A 84 -9.61 27.50 13.96
C LYS A 84 -8.57 26.67 13.21
N LYS A 85 -7.39 26.56 13.80
CA LYS A 85 -6.29 25.73 13.31
C LYS A 85 -6.01 24.64 14.31
N LYS A 86 -6.00 23.39 13.85
CA LYS A 86 -5.48 22.26 14.60
C LYS A 86 -4.18 21.79 13.93
N THR A 87 -3.13 21.68 14.74
CA THR A 87 -1.82 21.18 14.29
C THR A 87 -1.60 19.81 14.89
N ASP A 88 -1.31 18.82 14.04
CA ASP A 88 -0.92 17.48 14.48
C ASP A 88 0.52 17.22 14.04
N ASP A 89 1.34 16.83 15.03
CA ASP A 89 2.67 16.31 14.75
C ASP A 89 2.53 14.88 14.22
N CYS A 90 3.09 14.62 13.07
CA CYS A 90 3.02 13.30 12.47
C CYS A 90 4.34 12.93 11.83
N GLN A 91 4.57 11.63 11.67
CA GLN A 91 5.64 11.10 10.82
C GLN A 91 4.98 10.37 9.66
N SER A 92 4.68 11.13 8.63
CA SER A 92 4.03 10.65 7.43
C SER A 92 4.89 10.94 6.22
N ILE A 93 4.65 10.26 5.13
CA ILE A 93 5.37 10.47 3.89
C ILE A 93 4.41 10.65 2.72
N PHE A 94 4.83 11.43 1.73
CA PHE A 94 4.23 11.42 0.40
C PHE A 94 5.14 10.67 -0.56
N ILE A 95 4.59 9.67 -1.22
CA ILE A 95 5.29 8.96 -2.28
C ILE A 95 5.09 9.72 -3.58
N HIS A 96 6.20 10.05 -4.24
CA HIS A 96 6.18 10.65 -5.55
C HIS A 96 5.97 9.56 -6.60
N LYS A 97 4.87 9.66 -7.34
CA LYS A 97 4.59 8.75 -8.43
C LYS A 97 5.32 9.23 -9.69
N SER A 98 5.97 8.32 -10.37
CA SER A 98 6.45 8.60 -11.71
C SER A 98 5.26 8.64 -12.67
N HIS A 99 5.26 9.61 -13.57
CA HIS A 99 4.24 9.78 -14.60
C HIS A 99 4.72 9.29 -15.97
N ASP A 100 5.55 8.28 -15.97
CA ASP A 100 6.08 7.68 -17.20
C ASP A 100 5.05 6.80 -17.89
#